data_d538461abc885d12e75f5910dc0455d8
#
_entry.id   d538461abc885d12e75f5910dc0455d8
#
_cell.length_a   1.000
_cell.length_b   1.000
_cell.length_c   1.000
_cell.angle_alpha   90.00
_cell.angle_beta   90.00
_cell.angle_gamma   90.00
#
_symmetry.space_group_name_H-M   'P 1'
#
loop_
_entity.id
_entity.type
_entity.pdbx_description
1 polymer ?
#
loop_
_entity_poly.entity_id
_entity_poly.type
_entity_poly.pdbx_seq_one_letter_code
_entity_poly.pdbx_strand_id
1 'polypeptide(L)'
;LVLETSPCVPAHQLFTGVLYEAAGLDSIPGEAAGRAALERHCVVLSGLWGILSPTDLVPDHRLSMGTSLPGPGRLPAFWKPYLGPSLTGMAAQGLVVDCRSADYAAAWKPAAHDGVEVATVRVVRTADDGSRKMVSHMAKHARGLLAGELIRAVAGGTLPASARVDD
;
A
#
# COMPACT_ATOMS: atom_id res chain seq x y z
N LEU A 1 -14.06 -17.94 12.77
CA LEU A 1 -12.62 -17.87 12.53
C LEU A 1 -11.91 -17.82 13.87
N VAL A 2 -11.07 -18.77 14.19
CA VAL A 2 -10.22 -18.74 15.40
C VAL A 2 -8.85 -18.30 14.93
N LEU A 3 -8.54 -17.01 15.04
CA LEU A 3 -7.32 -16.41 14.51
C LEU A 3 -6.04 -17.10 15.03
N GLU A 4 -6.09 -17.54 16.29
CA GLU A 4 -4.94 -18.17 16.98
C GLU A 4 -4.53 -19.54 16.41
N THR A 5 -5.44 -20.23 15.74
CA THR A 5 -5.19 -21.57 15.19
C THR A 5 -5.34 -21.65 13.67
N SER A 6 -5.65 -20.53 13.02
CA SER A 6 -5.78 -20.49 11.56
C SER A 6 -4.42 -20.60 10.88
N PRO A 7 -4.31 -21.36 9.77
CA PRO A 7 -3.10 -21.34 8.95
C PRO A 7 -2.76 -19.92 8.49
N CYS A 8 -1.48 -19.58 8.52
CA CYS A 8 -0.97 -18.28 8.12
C CYS A 8 -0.13 -18.41 6.84
N VAL A 9 -0.24 -17.40 5.99
CA VAL A 9 0.60 -17.23 4.81
C VAL A 9 1.18 -15.81 4.79
N PRO A 10 2.27 -15.54 4.07
CA PRO A 10 2.77 -14.19 3.90
C PRO A 10 1.71 -13.25 3.30
N ALA A 11 1.63 -12.02 3.79
CA ALA A 11 0.62 -11.05 3.38
C ALA A 11 0.61 -10.82 1.85
N HIS A 12 1.79 -10.81 1.19
CA HIS A 12 1.88 -10.68 -0.28
C HIS A 12 1.22 -11.83 -1.04
N GLN A 13 1.05 -13.01 -0.42
CA GLN A 13 0.35 -14.16 -1.00
C GLN A 13 -1.15 -14.15 -0.65
N LEU A 14 -1.51 -13.59 0.50
CA LEU A 14 -2.90 -13.54 0.95
C LEU A 14 -3.73 -12.50 0.19
N PHE A 15 -3.16 -11.31 -0.05
CA PHE A 15 -3.88 -10.23 -0.69
C PHE A 15 -3.89 -10.38 -2.22
N THR A 16 -4.98 -10.92 -2.76
CA THR A 16 -5.17 -11.22 -4.19
C THR A 16 -6.12 -10.25 -4.91
N GLY A 17 -6.43 -9.11 -4.30
CA GLY A 17 -7.25 -8.10 -4.95
C GLY A 17 -6.56 -7.45 -6.15
N VAL A 18 -7.32 -6.84 -7.08
CA VAL A 18 -6.86 -6.29 -8.37
C VAL A 18 -5.56 -5.49 -8.30
N LEU A 19 -5.34 -4.70 -7.23
CA LEU A 19 -4.09 -3.95 -7.05
C LEU A 19 -2.91 -4.91 -6.80
N TYR A 20 -3.08 -5.87 -5.92
CA TYR A 20 -2.01 -6.81 -5.53
C TYR A 20 -1.67 -7.79 -6.65
N GLU A 21 -2.69 -8.29 -7.35
CA GLU A 21 -2.53 -9.12 -8.55
C GLU A 21 -1.74 -8.37 -9.63
N ALA A 22 -2.11 -7.11 -9.92
CA ALA A 22 -1.41 -6.30 -10.90
C ALA A 22 0.01 -5.93 -10.46
N ALA A 23 0.27 -5.79 -9.16
CA ALA A 23 1.61 -5.54 -8.63
C ALA A 23 2.52 -6.77 -8.75
N GLY A 24 1.94 -7.98 -8.76
CA GLY A 24 2.69 -9.24 -8.82
C GLY A 24 3.64 -9.41 -7.64
N LEU A 25 3.22 -9.01 -6.44
CA LEU A 25 4.08 -9.04 -5.25
C LEU A 25 4.50 -10.45 -4.85
N ASP A 26 3.73 -11.46 -5.22
CA ASP A 26 4.02 -12.88 -5.00
C ASP A 26 5.22 -13.37 -5.80
N SER A 27 5.50 -12.75 -6.96
CA SER A 27 6.62 -13.11 -7.84
C SER A 27 7.93 -12.36 -7.51
N ILE A 28 7.87 -11.26 -6.76
CA ILE A 28 9.06 -10.44 -6.44
C ILE A 28 10.03 -11.15 -5.47
N PRO A 29 9.59 -11.93 -4.46
CA PRO A 29 10.49 -12.53 -3.47
C PRO A 29 11.37 -13.68 -3.98
N GLY A 30 11.31 -14.04 -5.27
CA GLY A 30 12.11 -15.13 -5.86
C GLY A 30 13.62 -14.98 -5.68
N GLU A 31 14.11 -13.76 -5.42
CA GLU A 31 15.51 -13.44 -5.12
C GLU A 31 15.64 -12.71 -3.79
N ALA A 32 16.79 -12.84 -3.13
CA ALA A 32 17.05 -12.17 -1.85
C ALA A 32 16.89 -10.63 -1.93
N ALA A 33 17.29 -10.03 -3.05
CA ALA A 33 17.15 -8.59 -3.30
C ALA A 33 15.66 -8.18 -3.39
N GLY A 34 14.85 -8.97 -4.08
CA GLY A 34 13.40 -8.72 -4.20
C GLY A 34 12.69 -8.79 -2.86
N ARG A 35 13.01 -9.80 -2.05
CA ARG A 35 12.48 -9.93 -0.68
C ARG A 35 12.87 -8.72 0.18
N ALA A 36 14.15 -8.34 0.17
CA ALA A 36 14.65 -7.19 0.92
C ALA A 36 14.00 -5.87 0.47
N ALA A 37 13.75 -5.70 -0.83
CA ALA A 37 13.04 -4.54 -1.37
C ALA A 37 11.59 -4.49 -0.88
N LEU A 38 10.87 -5.62 -0.91
CA LEU A 38 9.51 -5.71 -0.37
C LEU A 38 9.45 -5.35 1.12
N GLU A 39 10.30 -5.95 1.94
CA GLU A 39 10.31 -5.73 3.38
C GLU A 39 10.65 -4.29 3.76
N ARG A 40 11.54 -3.64 3.00
CA ARG A 40 12.04 -2.30 3.31
C ARG A 40 11.20 -1.17 2.71
N HIS A 41 10.60 -1.39 1.52
CA HIS A 41 10.00 -0.33 0.73
C HIS A 41 8.50 -0.51 0.46
N CYS A 42 7.89 -1.60 0.89
CA CYS A 42 6.46 -1.82 0.71
C CYS A 42 5.73 -1.97 2.04
N VAL A 43 4.63 -1.26 2.18
CA VAL A 43 3.75 -1.34 3.34
C VAL A 43 2.34 -1.65 2.88
N VAL A 44 1.72 -2.66 3.50
CA VAL A 44 0.33 -3.04 3.27
C VAL A 44 -0.53 -2.51 4.41
N LEU A 45 -1.57 -1.74 4.09
CA LEU A 45 -2.58 -1.34 5.06
C LEU A 45 -3.72 -2.35 5.08
N SER A 46 -4.06 -2.84 6.27
CA SER A 46 -5.13 -3.80 6.53
C SER A 46 -6.20 -3.21 7.44
N GLY A 47 -7.47 -3.50 7.14
CA GLY A 47 -8.58 -3.12 8.02
C GLY A 47 -8.54 -3.86 9.37
N LEU A 48 -7.97 -5.07 9.41
CA LEU A 48 -7.86 -5.89 10.62
C LEU A 48 -6.55 -5.63 11.39
N TRP A 49 -5.42 -5.58 10.69
CA TRP A 49 -4.09 -5.54 11.29
C TRP A 49 -3.44 -4.15 11.32
N GLY A 50 -4.06 -3.16 10.66
CA GLY A 50 -3.50 -1.81 10.54
C GLY A 50 -2.36 -1.75 9.53
N ILE A 51 -1.13 -2.01 9.94
CA ILE A 51 0.08 -2.03 9.11
C ILE A 51 0.63 -3.45 9.05
N LEU A 52 1.04 -3.88 7.87
CA LEU A 52 1.74 -5.13 7.62
C LEU A 52 2.94 -4.91 6.71
N SER A 53 4.02 -5.63 6.98
CA SER A 53 5.02 -5.93 5.95
C SER A 53 4.44 -6.96 4.97
N PRO A 54 4.80 -6.92 3.69
CA PRO A 54 4.37 -7.96 2.74
C PRO A 54 4.76 -9.38 3.14
N THR A 55 5.77 -9.55 3.97
CA THR A 55 6.27 -10.85 4.45
C THR A 55 5.69 -11.29 5.80
N ASP A 56 4.89 -10.47 6.45
CA ASP A 56 4.21 -10.85 7.71
C ASP A 56 3.29 -12.04 7.48
N LEU A 57 3.33 -13.01 8.39
CA LEU A 57 2.45 -14.17 8.37
C LEU A 57 1.09 -13.81 8.94
N VAL A 58 0.06 -13.91 8.13
CA VAL A 58 -1.30 -13.55 8.52
C VAL A 58 -2.29 -14.66 8.13
N PRO A 59 -3.31 -14.91 8.99
CA PRO A 59 -4.38 -15.85 8.66
C PRO A 59 -5.32 -15.25 7.61
N ASP A 60 -6.02 -16.13 6.89
CA ASP A 60 -7.05 -15.68 5.95
C ASP A 60 -8.13 -14.86 6.66
N HIS A 61 -8.38 -13.68 6.13
CA HIS A 61 -9.38 -12.76 6.63
C HIS A 61 -9.89 -11.82 5.55
N ARG A 62 -11.08 -11.29 5.75
CA ARG A 62 -11.67 -10.29 4.86
C ARG A 62 -12.30 -9.16 5.65
N LEU A 63 -11.57 -8.07 5.82
CA LEU A 63 -12.06 -6.86 6.45
C LEU A 63 -11.56 -5.62 5.68
N SER A 64 -12.47 -4.93 5.00
CA SER A 64 -12.13 -3.71 4.28
C SER A 64 -11.98 -2.53 5.24
N MET A 65 -11.04 -1.63 4.99
CA MET A 65 -10.85 -0.39 5.74
C MET A 65 -12.10 0.50 5.72
N GLY A 66 -12.94 0.42 4.68
CA GLY A 66 -14.21 1.18 4.61
C GLY A 66 -15.31 0.68 5.54
N THR A 67 -15.10 -0.43 6.26
CA THR A 67 -16.10 -1.03 7.14
C THR A 67 -16.27 -0.21 8.42
N SER A 68 -17.51 -0.24 8.96
CA SER A 68 -17.82 0.23 10.31
C SER A 68 -18.19 -0.97 11.18
N LEU A 69 -17.57 -1.08 12.34
CA LEU A 69 -17.79 -2.18 13.29
C LEU A 69 -18.47 -1.68 14.56
N PRO A 70 -19.30 -2.51 15.22
CA PRO A 70 -19.77 -2.24 16.57
C PRO A 70 -18.57 -2.06 17.52
N GLY A 71 -18.58 -1.04 18.35
CA GLY A 71 -17.49 -0.68 19.25
C GLY A 71 -16.45 0.23 18.60
N PRO A 72 -15.56 -0.26 17.72
CA PRO A 72 -14.54 0.56 17.06
C PRO A 72 -15.09 1.66 16.14
N GLY A 73 -16.29 1.49 15.60
CA GLY A 73 -16.88 2.42 14.64
C GLY A 73 -16.23 2.30 13.24
N ARG A 74 -16.06 3.42 12.56
CA ARG A 74 -15.41 3.45 11.22
C ARG A 74 -13.92 3.16 11.34
N LEU A 75 -13.46 2.13 10.66
CA LEU A 75 -12.07 1.68 10.75
C LEU A 75 -11.02 2.74 10.39
N PRO A 76 -11.20 3.63 9.40
CA PRO A 76 -10.23 4.70 9.16
C PRO A 76 -10.04 5.63 10.37
N ALA A 77 -11.14 5.95 11.06
CA ALA A 77 -11.08 6.80 12.26
C ALA A 77 -10.45 6.06 13.45
N PHE A 78 -10.76 4.77 13.60
CA PHE A 78 -10.16 3.90 14.63
C PHE A 78 -8.64 3.79 14.45
N TRP A 79 -8.17 3.51 13.23
CA TRP A 79 -6.76 3.29 12.95
C TRP A 79 -5.91 4.57 12.94
N LYS A 80 -6.50 5.72 12.63
CA LYS A 80 -5.77 6.98 12.47
C LYS A 80 -4.80 7.33 13.61
N PRO A 81 -5.16 7.24 14.91
CA PRO A 81 -4.24 7.56 16.00
C PRO A 81 -3.09 6.55 16.16
N TYR A 82 -3.27 5.31 15.71
CA TYR A 82 -2.28 4.25 15.84
C TYR A 82 -1.30 4.20 14.67
N LEU A 83 -1.78 4.47 13.44
CA LEU A 83 -0.97 4.40 12.23
C LEU A 83 -0.06 5.62 12.05
N GLY A 84 -0.51 6.78 12.53
CA GLY A 84 0.17 8.06 12.31
C GLY A 84 1.65 8.03 12.67
N PRO A 85 2.03 7.76 13.93
CA PRO A 85 3.42 7.80 14.36
C PRO A 85 4.33 6.84 13.58
N SER A 86 3.87 5.60 13.39
CA SER A 86 4.66 4.56 12.70
C SER A 86 4.88 4.89 11.23
N LEU A 87 3.80 5.24 10.51
CA LEU A 87 3.90 5.56 9.08
C LEU A 87 4.66 6.85 8.81
N THR A 88 4.50 7.88 9.64
CA THR A 88 5.27 9.12 9.52
C THR A 88 6.75 8.86 9.74
N GLY A 89 7.12 8.05 10.74
CA GLY A 89 8.51 7.68 10.97
C GLY A 89 9.14 6.89 9.83
N MET A 90 8.40 5.96 9.22
CA MET A 90 8.85 5.22 8.04
C MET A 90 8.99 6.13 6.82
N ALA A 91 8.05 7.05 6.63
CA ALA A 91 7.99 7.96 5.50
C ALA A 91 9.06 9.05 5.53
N ALA A 92 9.58 9.41 6.71
CA ALA A 92 10.61 10.44 6.86
C ALA A 92 11.94 10.11 6.17
N GLN A 93 12.12 8.87 5.70
CA GLN A 93 13.34 8.39 5.05
C GLN A 93 13.34 8.55 3.51
N GLY A 94 12.23 8.98 2.90
CA GLY A 94 12.16 9.07 1.44
C GLY A 94 10.80 9.48 0.90
N LEU A 95 10.60 9.26 -0.39
CA LEU A 95 9.33 9.48 -1.08
C LEU A 95 8.34 8.37 -0.76
N VAL A 96 7.13 8.74 -0.37
CA VAL A 96 5.99 7.82 -0.27
C VAL A 96 5.18 7.86 -1.56
N VAL A 97 5.10 6.75 -2.27
CA VAL A 97 4.19 6.60 -3.40
C VAL A 97 2.86 6.02 -2.91
N ASP A 98 1.84 6.87 -2.81
CA ASP A 98 0.54 6.51 -2.25
C ASP A 98 -0.39 5.90 -3.31
N CYS A 99 -0.46 4.57 -3.31
CA CYS A 99 -1.34 3.77 -4.17
C CYS A 99 -2.69 3.42 -3.51
N ARG A 100 -2.98 3.90 -2.31
CA ARG A 100 -4.18 3.55 -1.54
C ARG A 100 -5.46 4.08 -2.17
N SER A 101 -6.58 3.41 -1.89
CA SER A 101 -7.92 3.97 -2.13
C SER A 101 -8.29 4.98 -1.05
N ALA A 102 -9.36 5.75 -1.28
CA ALA A 102 -9.80 6.83 -0.39
C ALA A 102 -10.01 6.37 1.06
N ASP A 103 -10.62 5.19 1.29
CA ASP A 103 -10.86 4.67 2.63
C ASP A 103 -9.56 4.36 3.37
N TYR A 104 -8.58 3.76 2.68
CA TYR A 104 -7.27 3.48 3.26
C TYR A 104 -6.45 4.76 3.44
N ALA A 105 -6.53 5.72 2.51
CA ALA A 105 -5.88 7.01 2.64
C ALA A 105 -6.43 7.84 3.82
N ALA A 106 -7.71 7.65 4.17
CA ALA A 106 -8.32 8.32 5.31
C ALA A 106 -7.76 7.87 6.68
N ALA A 107 -7.19 6.65 6.76
CA ALA A 107 -6.58 6.14 7.98
C ALA A 107 -5.22 6.79 8.30
N TRP A 108 -4.55 7.36 7.32
CA TRP A 108 -3.30 8.11 7.51
C TRP A 108 -3.11 9.14 6.40
N LYS A 109 -2.90 10.38 6.80
CA LYS A 109 -2.47 11.49 5.94
C LYS A 109 -1.37 12.21 6.69
N PRO A 110 -0.13 12.24 6.18
CA PRO A 110 0.92 13.02 6.80
C PRO A 110 0.55 14.51 6.75
N ALA A 111 0.91 15.24 7.78
CA ALA A 111 0.75 16.68 7.80
C ALA A 111 1.95 17.36 7.08
N ALA A 112 1.75 18.56 6.57
CA ALA A 112 2.80 19.27 5.83
C ALA A 112 4.07 19.52 6.68
N HIS A 113 3.94 19.61 8.01
CA HIS A 113 5.07 19.80 8.93
C HIS A 113 5.84 18.51 9.27
N ASP A 114 5.33 17.33 8.86
CA ASP A 114 6.00 16.05 9.12
C ASP A 114 7.26 15.85 8.24
N GLY A 115 7.49 16.72 7.26
CA GLY A 115 8.65 16.62 6.35
C GLY A 115 8.57 15.40 5.41
N VAL A 116 7.39 14.82 5.28
CA VAL A 116 7.15 13.62 4.44
C VAL A 116 6.76 14.06 3.04
N GLU A 117 7.50 13.60 2.06
CA GLU A 117 7.16 13.77 0.64
C GLU A 117 6.22 12.65 0.19
N VAL A 118 5.06 13.01 -0.37
CA VAL A 118 4.03 12.05 -0.80
C VAL A 118 3.59 12.30 -2.24
N ALA A 119 3.85 11.35 -3.11
CA ALA A 119 3.29 11.28 -4.45
C ALA A 119 1.98 10.48 -4.44
N THR A 120 0.85 11.15 -4.59
CA THR A 120 -0.45 10.49 -4.69
C THR A 120 -0.74 10.06 -6.12
N VAL A 121 -0.89 8.76 -6.34
CA VAL A 121 -1.15 8.19 -7.67
C VAL A 121 -2.62 8.39 -8.07
N ARG A 122 -2.86 9.19 -9.12
CA ARG A 122 -4.18 9.42 -9.71
C ARG A 122 -4.24 8.87 -11.12
N VAL A 123 -5.20 8.00 -11.38
CA VAL A 123 -5.43 7.45 -12.72
C VAL A 123 -6.55 8.23 -13.38
N VAL A 124 -6.25 8.87 -14.49
CA VAL A 124 -7.19 9.67 -15.27
C VAL A 124 -7.28 9.15 -16.70
N ARG A 125 -8.44 9.23 -17.29
CA ARG A 125 -8.67 9.04 -18.72
C ARG A 125 -8.79 10.41 -19.37
N THR A 126 -8.01 10.66 -20.39
CA THR A 126 -8.17 11.85 -21.24
C THR A 126 -9.19 11.52 -22.33
N ALA A 127 -10.25 12.30 -22.45
CA ALA A 127 -11.22 12.22 -23.53
C ALA A 127 -10.71 12.96 -24.77
N ASP A 128 -11.38 12.76 -25.92
CA ASP A 128 -10.98 13.36 -27.20
C ASP A 128 -11.02 14.89 -27.19
N ASP A 129 -11.82 15.47 -26.29
CA ASP A 129 -11.92 16.92 -26.05
C ASP A 129 -10.81 17.45 -25.11
N GLY A 130 -9.85 16.60 -24.70
CA GLY A 130 -8.78 16.94 -23.78
C GLY A 130 -9.20 16.96 -22.29
N SER A 131 -10.48 16.75 -21.99
CA SER A 131 -10.94 16.69 -20.58
C SER A 131 -10.40 15.45 -19.87
N ARG A 132 -10.07 15.59 -18.57
CA ARG A 132 -9.56 14.50 -17.74
C ARG A 132 -10.63 14.05 -16.75
N LYS A 133 -11.00 12.77 -16.83
CA LYS A 133 -11.97 12.15 -15.91
C LYS A 133 -11.28 11.08 -15.08
N MET A 134 -11.53 11.07 -13.77
CA MET A 134 -11.03 10.02 -12.87
C MET A 134 -11.66 8.68 -13.26
N VAL A 135 -10.83 7.61 -13.30
CA VAL A 135 -11.29 6.25 -13.61
C VAL A 135 -11.19 5.42 -12.34
N SER A 136 -12.32 5.02 -11.78
CA SER A 136 -12.33 4.28 -10.51
C SER A 136 -11.95 2.80 -10.66
N HIS A 137 -12.48 2.12 -11.68
CA HIS A 137 -12.32 0.68 -11.83
C HIS A 137 -10.91 0.29 -12.30
N MET A 138 -10.34 1.00 -13.27
CA MET A 138 -8.98 0.76 -13.79
C MET A 138 -7.89 1.30 -12.86
N ALA A 139 -8.25 2.17 -11.91
CA ALA A 139 -7.27 2.80 -11.03
C ALA A 139 -6.53 1.81 -10.13
N LYS A 140 -7.19 0.76 -9.67
CA LYS A 140 -6.56 -0.27 -8.83
C LYS A 140 -5.51 -1.04 -9.60
N HIS A 141 -5.80 -1.44 -10.83
CA HIS A 141 -4.88 -2.17 -11.69
C HIS A 141 -3.65 -1.32 -12.03
N ALA A 142 -3.84 -0.09 -12.52
CA ALA A 142 -2.73 0.80 -12.86
C ALA A 142 -1.84 1.15 -11.67
N ARG A 143 -2.42 1.37 -10.48
CA ARG A 143 -1.66 1.57 -9.24
C ARG A 143 -0.87 0.31 -8.85
N GLY A 144 -1.43 -0.87 -9.07
CA GLY A 144 -0.74 -2.14 -8.83
C GLY A 144 0.48 -2.29 -9.74
N LEU A 145 0.31 -2.08 -11.05
CA LEU A 145 1.42 -2.12 -12.00
C LEU A 145 2.55 -1.17 -11.58
N LEU A 146 2.21 0.09 -11.28
CA LEU A 146 3.21 1.07 -10.82
C LEU A 146 3.93 0.60 -9.56
N ALA A 147 3.20 0.14 -8.55
CA ALA A 147 3.79 -0.32 -7.30
C ALA A 147 4.75 -1.51 -7.53
N GLY A 148 4.35 -2.48 -8.33
CA GLY A 148 5.19 -3.62 -8.68
C GLY A 148 6.47 -3.21 -9.43
N GLU A 149 6.36 -2.32 -10.42
CA GLU A 149 7.51 -1.82 -11.16
C GLU A 149 8.49 -1.04 -10.29
N LEU A 150 7.99 -0.18 -9.38
CA LEU A 150 8.84 0.55 -8.45
C LEU A 150 9.63 -0.40 -7.54
N ILE A 151 9.00 -1.41 -6.98
CA ILE A 151 9.67 -2.39 -6.12
C ILE A 151 10.71 -3.20 -6.92
N ARG A 152 10.40 -3.61 -8.16
CA ARG A 152 11.36 -4.30 -9.03
C ARG A 152 12.54 -3.41 -9.41
N ALA A 153 12.28 -2.13 -9.70
CA ALA A 153 13.33 -1.16 -10.02
C ALA A 153 14.30 -0.93 -8.85
N VAL A 154 13.77 -0.84 -7.61
CA VAL A 154 14.60 -0.77 -6.40
C VAL A 154 15.38 -2.07 -6.19
N ALA A 155 14.73 -3.22 -6.32
CA ALA A 155 15.38 -4.53 -6.16
C ALA A 155 16.51 -4.75 -7.18
N GLY A 156 16.31 -4.30 -8.43
CA GLY A 156 17.28 -4.37 -9.51
C GLY A 156 18.32 -3.25 -9.52
N GLY A 157 18.24 -2.29 -8.58
CA GLY A 157 19.19 -1.17 -8.47
C GLY A 157 19.05 -0.11 -9.58
N THR A 158 17.98 -0.14 -10.37
CA THR A 158 17.72 0.86 -11.43
C THR A 158 17.04 2.11 -10.90
N LEU A 159 16.43 2.04 -9.71
CA LEU A 159 15.89 3.17 -8.97
C LEU A 159 16.55 3.20 -7.59
N PRO A 160 17.21 4.31 -7.19
CA PRO A 160 17.77 4.43 -5.86
C PRO A 160 16.65 4.49 -4.79
N ALA A 161 16.88 3.85 -3.65
CA ALA A 161 15.93 3.87 -2.53
C ALA A 161 15.69 5.29 -1.95
N SER A 162 16.56 6.24 -2.29
CA SER A 162 16.48 7.65 -1.93
C SER A 162 15.85 8.53 -3.01
N ALA A 163 15.25 7.94 -4.04
CA ALA A 163 14.61 8.69 -5.14
C ALA A 163 13.59 9.71 -4.62
N ARG A 164 13.47 10.82 -5.35
CA ARG A 164 12.53 11.93 -5.09
C ARG A 164 11.57 12.09 -6.27
N VAL A 165 10.59 12.99 -6.14
CA VAL A 165 9.58 13.21 -7.20
C VAL A 165 10.17 13.67 -8.52
N ASP A 166 11.30 14.35 -8.49
CA ASP A 166 11.95 14.95 -9.67
C ASP A 166 12.96 14.01 -10.35
N ASP A 167 13.17 12.79 -9.82
CA ASP A 167 14.00 11.74 -10.40
C ASP A 167 13.19 10.85 -11.38
#